data_18dffb781bf8d525c498f1c33ea81e30
#
_entry.id   18dffb781bf8d525c498f1c33ea81e30
#
_cell.length_a   1.000
_cell.length_b   1.000
_cell.length_c   1.000
_cell.angle_alpha   90.00
_cell.angle_beta   90.00
_cell.angle_gamma   90.00
#
_symmetry.space_group_name_H-M   'P 1'
#
loop_
_entity.id
_entity.type
_entity.pdbx_description
1 polymer ?
#
loop_
_entity_poly.entity_id
_entity_poly.type
_entity_poly.pdbx_seq_one_letter_code
_entity_poly.pdbx_strand_id
1 'polypeptide(L)'
;DERLHSVVDFLSQICNQKPETHCIVTNMQRFSANDFNDYKNYVWWPHQDNGYNGIVYFSNECGTNLYSTDTTDELPNAPEHYKPWRLRENYEILKTIEPKYNRLVLFDGFKFPHGVDICSDRYYGEEYRKNQVFFFQDYK
;
A
#
# COMPACT_ATOMS: atom_id res chain seq x y z
N ASP A 1 2.73 -8.86 20.24
CA ASP A 1 1.33 -9.15 20.60
C ASP A 1 0.93 -10.46 19.97
N GLU A 2 0.53 -11.45 20.76
CA GLU A 2 0.17 -12.81 20.31
C GLU A 2 -0.92 -12.81 19.23
N ARG A 3 -1.85 -11.84 19.29
CA ARG A 3 -2.92 -11.70 18.29
C ARG A 3 -2.37 -11.36 16.89
N LEU A 4 -1.34 -10.54 16.81
CA LEU A 4 -0.69 -10.21 15.54
C LEU A 4 0.06 -11.42 14.98
N HIS A 5 0.71 -12.21 15.83
CA HIS A 5 1.35 -13.46 15.39
C HIS A 5 0.32 -14.44 14.83
N SER A 6 -0.85 -14.58 15.46
CA SER A 6 -1.91 -15.44 14.94
C SER A 6 -2.42 -15.00 13.56
N VAL A 7 -2.48 -13.67 13.30
CA VAL A 7 -2.81 -13.14 11.97
C VAL A 7 -1.72 -13.47 10.96
N VAL A 8 -0.45 -13.30 11.34
CA VAL A 8 0.69 -13.65 10.47
C VAL A 8 0.66 -15.12 10.10
N ASP A 9 0.48 -16.02 11.07
CA ASP A 9 0.44 -17.47 10.85
C ASP A 9 -0.72 -17.85 9.90
N PHE A 10 -1.89 -17.25 10.12
CA PHE A 10 -3.05 -17.48 9.27
C PHE A 10 -2.81 -17.00 7.83
N LEU A 11 -2.28 -15.81 7.65
CA LEU A 11 -1.99 -15.25 6.32
C LEU A 11 -0.88 -16.05 5.60
N SER A 12 0.17 -16.47 6.32
CA SER A 12 1.23 -17.32 5.78
C SER A 12 0.68 -18.61 5.18
N GLN A 13 -0.29 -19.23 5.85
CA GLN A 13 -0.93 -20.46 5.37
C GLN A 13 -1.77 -20.18 4.10
N ILE A 14 -2.49 -19.05 4.04
CA ILE A 14 -3.31 -18.72 2.88
C ILE A 14 -2.47 -18.45 1.63
N CYS A 15 -1.42 -17.62 1.74
CA CYS A 15 -0.59 -17.28 0.59
C CYS A 15 0.53 -18.29 0.31
N ASN A 16 0.72 -19.30 1.19
CA ASN A 16 1.80 -20.25 1.14
C ASN A 16 3.18 -19.60 1.05
N GLN A 17 3.36 -18.53 1.82
CA GLN A 17 4.60 -17.76 1.91
C GLN A 17 5.02 -17.57 3.36
N LYS A 18 6.29 -17.32 3.59
CA LYS A 18 6.82 -17.05 4.93
C LYS A 18 6.82 -15.55 5.23
N PRO A 19 6.66 -15.17 6.51
CA PRO A 19 6.82 -13.78 6.90
C PRO A 19 8.23 -13.27 6.62
N GLU A 20 8.36 -12.02 6.23
CA GLU A 20 9.65 -11.32 6.22
C GLU A 20 10.16 -11.09 7.64
N THR A 21 11.45 -10.75 7.78
CA THR A 21 12.07 -10.47 9.08
C THR A 21 11.38 -9.32 9.82
N HIS A 22 10.90 -8.32 9.06
CA HIS A 22 10.11 -7.19 9.56
C HIS A 22 8.70 -7.23 8.96
N CYS A 23 8.01 -8.36 9.16
CA CYS A 23 6.73 -8.62 8.48
C CYS A 23 5.57 -7.75 8.96
N ILE A 24 5.67 -7.07 10.09
CA ILE A 24 4.56 -6.29 10.67
C ILE A 24 4.98 -4.82 10.75
N VAL A 25 4.29 -3.96 10.01
CA VAL A 25 4.54 -2.51 10.00
C VAL A 25 3.26 -1.74 10.29
N THR A 26 3.30 -0.90 11.33
CA THR A 26 2.21 0.04 11.63
C THR A 26 2.47 1.35 10.92
N ASN A 27 1.59 1.74 10.03
CA ASN A 27 1.67 3.00 9.30
C ASN A 27 0.73 4.04 9.89
N MET A 28 1.28 5.22 10.14
CA MET A 28 0.56 6.44 10.44
C MET A 28 1.03 7.51 9.47
N GLN A 29 0.23 7.79 8.45
CA GLN A 29 0.62 8.67 7.34
C GLN A 29 -0.18 9.96 7.35
N ARG A 30 0.52 11.08 7.24
CA ARG A 30 -0.03 12.37 6.83
C ARG A 30 0.67 12.80 5.55
N PHE A 31 -0.04 13.46 4.67
CA PHE A 31 0.51 13.98 3.44
C PHE A 31 0.83 15.46 3.61
N SER A 32 1.87 15.94 2.94
CA SER A 32 2.27 17.33 3.01
C SER A 32 1.43 18.18 2.06
N ALA A 33 0.97 19.34 2.51
CA ALA A 33 0.26 20.28 1.66
C ALA A 33 1.08 20.77 0.45
N ASN A 34 2.41 20.78 0.55
CA ASN A 34 3.29 21.17 -0.56
C ASN A 34 3.35 20.12 -1.67
N ASP A 35 3.03 18.86 -1.35
CA ASP A 35 3.06 17.74 -2.31
C ASP A 35 1.72 17.60 -3.04
N PHE A 36 0.75 18.49 -2.81
CA PHE A 36 -0.65 18.10 -2.82
C PHE A 36 -1.60 18.79 -3.77
N ASN A 37 -1.21 19.85 -4.38
CA ASN A 37 -2.17 20.66 -5.13
C ASN A 37 -2.79 19.92 -6.34
N ASP A 38 -2.36 18.69 -6.62
CA ASP A 38 -2.77 18.01 -7.84
C ASP A 38 -2.92 16.48 -7.74
N TYR A 39 -3.38 15.95 -6.58
CA TYR A 39 -3.61 14.49 -6.42
C TYR A 39 -4.57 13.90 -7.46
N LYS A 40 -5.35 14.70 -8.17
CA LYS A 40 -6.24 14.23 -9.23
C LYS A 40 -5.48 13.79 -10.46
N ASN A 41 -4.33 14.42 -10.74
CA ASN A 41 -3.48 14.15 -11.89
C ASN A 41 -2.29 13.24 -11.54
N TYR A 42 -2.14 12.89 -10.27
CA TYR A 42 -1.03 12.08 -9.79
C TYR A 42 -1.51 10.85 -9.02
N VAL A 43 -0.63 9.85 -8.95
CA VAL A 43 -0.76 8.69 -8.07
C VAL A 43 0.39 8.67 -7.08
N TRP A 44 0.14 8.12 -5.90
CA TRP A 44 1.12 8.04 -4.85
C TRP A 44 1.97 6.78 -4.96
N TRP A 45 3.26 6.96 -5.25
CA TRP A 45 4.34 6.01 -5.18
C TRP A 45 3.95 4.54 -5.49
N PRO A 46 3.59 4.23 -6.74
CA PRO A 46 3.39 2.85 -7.15
C PRO A 46 4.70 2.07 -7.00
N HIS A 47 4.65 0.95 -6.29
CA HIS A 47 5.80 0.08 -6.04
C HIS A 47 5.36 -1.38 -5.99
N GLN A 48 6.33 -2.29 -6.10
CA GLN A 48 6.15 -3.72 -5.90
C GLN A 48 6.92 -4.17 -4.67
N ASP A 49 6.42 -5.21 -4.01
CA ASP A 49 7.06 -5.86 -2.87
C ASP A 49 7.56 -7.27 -3.24
N ASN A 50 8.24 -7.95 -2.34
CA ASN A 50 8.85 -9.26 -2.63
C ASN A 50 7.85 -10.43 -2.66
N GLY A 51 6.59 -10.21 -2.30
CA GLY A 51 5.58 -11.26 -2.22
C GLY A 51 4.19 -10.72 -1.89
N TYR A 52 3.43 -11.45 -1.10
CA TYR A 52 2.09 -11.02 -0.69
C TYR A 52 2.12 -9.95 0.40
N ASN A 53 1.16 -9.04 0.32
CA ASN A 53 0.91 -8.01 1.33
C ASN A 53 -0.47 -8.22 1.94
N GLY A 54 -0.52 -8.26 3.28
CA GLY A 54 -1.76 -8.14 4.04
C GLY A 54 -1.90 -6.71 4.57
N ILE A 55 -3.08 -6.11 4.49
CA ILE A 55 -3.36 -4.79 5.06
C ILE A 55 -4.62 -4.83 5.91
N VAL A 56 -4.52 -4.39 7.16
CA VAL A 56 -5.68 -4.07 8.01
C VAL A 56 -5.85 -2.57 8.06
N TYR A 57 -6.98 -2.07 7.60
CA TYR A 57 -7.29 -0.65 7.64
C TYR A 57 -7.88 -0.22 8.98
N PHE A 58 -7.36 0.88 9.53
CA PHE A 58 -7.91 1.58 10.70
C PHE A 58 -8.48 2.95 10.34
N SER A 59 -8.45 3.30 9.07
CA SER A 59 -9.05 4.49 8.49
C SER A 59 -10.06 4.11 7.41
N ASN A 60 -11.04 4.98 7.15
CA ASN A 60 -12.12 4.73 6.20
C ASN A 60 -11.97 5.49 4.87
N GLU A 61 -10.87 6.20 4.68
CA GLU A 61 -10.55 6.92 3.45
C GLU A 61 -9.12 6.64 3.00
N CYS A 62 -8.83 6.90 1.74
CA CYS A 62 -7.53 6.69 1.12
C CYS A 62 -7.07 5.24 1.22
N GLY A 63 -7.66 4.40 0.39
CA GLY A 63 -7.38 2.97 0.33
C GLY A 63 -6.06 2.62 -0.34
N THR A 64 -6.11 1.59 -1.19
CA THR A 64 -4.95 1.12 -1.94
C THR A 64 -5.34 0.89 -3.39
N ASN A 65 -4.60 1.46 -4.32
CA ASN A 65 -4.70 1.15 -5.74
C ASN A 65 -3.76 0.01 -6.10
N LEU A 66 -4.26 -0.92 -6.91
CA LEU A 66 -3.47 -1.90 -7.64
C LEU A 66 -3.39 -1.43 -9.10
N TYR A 67 -2.19 -1.40 -9.64
CA TYR A 67 -1.92 -0.90 -10.99
C TYR A 67 -1.56 -2.05 -11.96
N SER A 68 -1.76 -1.80 -13.26
CA SER A 68 -1.20 -2.64 -14.30
C SER A 68 0.33 -2.62 -14.24
N THR A 69 0.95 -3.72 -14.68
CA THR A 69 2.40 -3.77 -14.93
C THR A 69 2.78 -3.03 -16.21
N ASP A 70 1.81 -2.74 -17.09
CA ASP A 70 2.00 -2.00 -18.33
C ASP A 70 2.03 -0.49 -18.07
N THR A 71 3.06 -0.05 -17.34
CA THR A 71 3.29 1.37 -17.07
C THR A 71 4.35 1.93 -18.02
N THR A 72 4.22 3.21 -18.38
CA THR A 72 5.22 3.92 -19.16
C THR A 72 6.35 4.49 -18.31
N ASP A 73 6.17 4.52 -16.99
CA ASP A 73 7.20 4.91 -16.04
C ASP A 73 8.03 3.69 -15.60
N GLU A 74 9.32 3.89 -15.42
CA GLU A 74 10.12 2.94 -14.67
C GLU A 74 9.59 2.92 -13.23
N LEU A 75 9.27 1.72 -12.74
CA LEU A 75 8.90 1.56 -11.33
C LEU A 75 10.11 1.96 -10.47
N PRO A 76 9.91 2.85 -9.50
CA PRO A 76 11.02 3.39 -8.74
C PRO A 76 11.79 2.30 -7.99
N ASN A 77 13.09 2.21 -8.28
CA ASN A 77 14.03 1.59 -7.36
C ASN A 77 14.27 2.58 -6.22
N ALA A 78 13.95 2.20 -4.98
CA ALA A 78 14.15 3.04 -3.79
C ALA A 78 15.49 3.83 -3.86
N PRO A 79 15.57 5.09 -3.42
CA PRO A 79 14.80 5.72 -2.34
C PRO A 79 13.92 6.89 -2.83
N GLU A 80 12.81 6.61 -3.43
CA GLU A 80 11.98 7.64 -4.04
C GLU A 80 10.95 8.25 -3.10
N HIS A 81 11.12 8.08 -1.81
CA HIS A 81 10.40 8.82 -0.78
C HIS A 81 10.49 10.35 -0.95
N TYR A 82 11.50 10.85 -1.70
CA TYR A 82 11.68 12.27 -1.98
C TYR A 82 10.81 12.81 -3.11
N LYS A 83 10.28 11.93 -3.99
CA LYS A 83 9.36 12.27 -5.07
C LYS A 83 8.32 11.16 -5.23
N PRO A 84 7.39 11.04 -4.28
CA PRO A 84 6.45 9.92 -4.26
C PRO A 84 5.35 10.02 -5.31
N TRP A 85 5.19 11.18 -5.94
CA TRP A 85 4.15 11.43 -6.91
C TRP A 85 4.56 11.05 -8.32
N ARG A 86 3.66 10.34 -9.01
CA ARG A 86 3.79 9.95 -10.42
C ARG A 86 2.57 10.42 -11.19
N LEU A 87 2.75 10.76 -12.47
CA LEU A 87 1.65 11.16 -13.33
C LEU A 87 0.65 10.00 -13.47
N ARG A 88 -0.60 10.28 -13.15
CA ARG A 88 -1.69 9.28 -13.20
C ARG A 88 -1.87 8.69 -14.60
N GLU A 89 -1.67 9.47 -15.66
CA GLU A 89 -1.82 9.03 -17.05
C GLU A 89 -0.87 7.90 -17.44
N ASN A 90 0.24 7.74 -16.70
CA ASN A 90 1.22 6.68 -16.94
C ASN A 90 0.84 5.35 -16.29
N TYR A 91 -0.23 5.32 -15.48
CA TYR A 91 -0.63 4.15 -14.70
C TYR A 91 -2.09 3.79 -14.93
N GLU A 92 -2.35 2.55 -15.31
CA GLU A 92 -3.69 2.00 -15.34
C GLU A 92 -4.06 1.42 -13.98
N ILE A 93 -5.14 1.92 -13.38
CA ILE A 93 -5.68 1.38 -12.13
C ILE A 93 -6.55 0.17 -12.44
N LEU A 94 -6.07 -1.02 -12.08
CA LEU A 94 -6.82 -2.28 -12.23
C LEU A 94 -7.90 -2.41 -11.15
N LYS A 95 -7.59 -1.99 -9.94
CA LYS A 95 -8.48 -2.11 -8.80
C LYS A 95 -8.16 -1.08 -7.73
N THR A 96 -9.17 -0.38 -7.24
CA THR A 96 -9.10 0.34 -5.98
C THR A 96 -9.67 -0.53 -4.87
N ILE A 97 -8.88 -0.77 -3.84
CA ILE A 97 -9.30 -1.43 -2.62
C ILE A 97 -9.78 -0.35 -1.66
N GLU A 98 -11.10 -0.26 -1.50
CA GLU A 98 -11.71 0.71 -0.60
C GLU A 98 -11.35 0.38 0.86
N PRO A 99 -10.88 1.35 1.64
CA PRO A 99 -10.61 1.15 3.05
C PRO A 99 -11.91 1.06 3.83
N LYS A 100 -11.92 0.21 4.81
CA LYS A 100 -12.98 0.10 5.81
C LYS A 100 -12.34 -0.29 7.13
N TYR A 101 -12.72 0.39 8.20
CA TYR A 101 -12.21 0.07 9.52
C TYR A 101 -12.28 -1.43 9.80
N ASN A 102 -11.18 -1.99 10.27
CA ASN A 102 -11.00 -3.42 10.58
C ASN A 102 -11.16 -4.37 9.38
N ARG A 103 -11.02 -3.89 8.14
CA ARG A 103 -10.97 -4.74 6.95
C ARG A 103 -9.55 -5.23 6.76
N LEU A 104 -9.39 -6.56 6.71
CA LEU A 104 -8.17 -7.21 6.24
C LEU A 104 -8.30 -7.48 4.73
N VAL A 105 -7.27 -7.15 3.98
CA VAL A 105 -7.09 -7.53 2.57
C VAL A 105 -5.75 -8.22 2.39
N LEU A 106 -5.68 -9.13 1.45
CA LEU A 106 -4.46 -9.82 1.05
C LEU A 106 -4.35 -9.75 -0.47
N PHE A 107 -3.20 -9.36 -0.99
CA PHE A 107 -2.93 -9.29 -2.42
C PHE A 107 -1.46 -9.61 -2.74
N ASP A 108 -1.21 -10.00 -3.98
CA ASP A 108 0.12 -10.28 -4.48
C ASP A 108 0.85 -8.98 -4.80
N GLY A 109 1.68 -8.52 -3.87
CA GLY A 109 2.47 -7.28 -3.99
C GLY A 109 3.63 -7.39 -4.97
N PHE A 110 4.08 -8.62 -5.27
CA PHE A 110 5.07 -8.86 -6.30
C PHE A 110 4.48 -8.73 -7.72
N LYS A 111 3.25 -9.24 -7.88
CA LYS A 111 2.58 -9.22 -9.18
C LYS A 111 2.00 -7.85 -9.52
N PHE A 112 1.42 -7.17 -8.54
CA PHE A 112 0.70 -5.92 -8.76
C PHE A 112 1.45 -4.73 -8.15
N PRO A 113 1.95 -3.80 -8.97
CA PRO A 113 2.35 -2.50 -8.47
C PRO A 113 1.19 -1.88 -7.69
N HIS A 114 1.48 -1.29 -6.57
CA HIS A 114 0.43 -0.75 -5.70
C HIS A 114 0.91 0.50 -4.96
N GLY A 115 -0.06 1.29 -4.47
CA GLY A 115 0.21 2.50 -3.71
C GLY A 115 -1.05 3.01 -3.04
N VAL A 116 -0.91 4.05 -2.25
CA VAL A 116 -2.05 4.69 -1.57
C VAL A 116 -2.96 5.34 -2.60
N ASP A 117 -4.28 5.09 -2.50
CA ASP A 117 -5.29 5.85 -3.21
C ASP A 117 -5.59 7.15 -2.46
N ILE A 118 -5.02 8.26 -2.90
CA ILE A 118 -5.29 9.57 -2.31
C ILE A 118 -6.49 10.17 -3.01
N CYS A 119 -7.66 10.02 -2.39
CA CYS A 119 -8.95 10.42 -2.94
C CYS A 119 -9.57 11.65 -2.24
N SER A 120 -8.96 12.12 -1.16
CA SER A 120 -9.42 13.27 -0.38
C SER A 120 -8.26 14.03 0.26
N ASP A 121 -8.54 15.21 0.76
CA ASP A 121 -7.59 16.07 1.48
C ASP A 121 -7.56 15.82 3.00
N ARG A 122 -8.32 14.88 3.49
CA ARG A 122 -8.50 14.60 4.93
C ARG A 122 -7.19 14.43 5.69
N TYR A 123 -6.23 13.72 5.10
CA TYR A 123 -4.95 13.41 5.77
C TYR A 123 -3.82 14.41 5.44
N TYR A 124 -4.18 15.63 5.03
CA TYR A 124 -3.24 16.73 4.84
C TYR A 124 -3.19 17.72 6.01
N GLY A 125 -4.04 17.52 7.00
CA GLY A 125 -4.11 18.32 8.21
C GLY A 125 -3.60 17.56 9.43
N GLU A 126 -4.42 17.52 10.46
CA GLU A 126 -4.11 16.94 11.76
C GLU A 126 -4.35 15.42 11.83
N GLU A 127 -5.20 14.89 10.95
CA GLU A 127 -5.58 13.49 10.96
C GLU A 127 -4.54 12.61 10.28
N TYR A 128 -4.40 11.36 10.79
CA TYR A 128 -3.53 10.35 10.21
C TYR A 128 -4.34 9.25 9.52
N ARG A 129 -3.93 8.88 8.31
CA ARG A 129 -4.28 7.60 7.71
C ARG A 129 -3.53 6.50 8.47
N LYS A 130 -4.27 5.49 8.94
CA LYS A 130 -3.71 4.42 9.79
C LYS A 130 -4.00 3.06 9.20
N ASN A 131 -3.00 2.22 9.15
CA ASN A 131 -3.13 0.81 8.79
C ASN A 131 -2.03 -0.05 9.43
N GLN A 132 -2.26 -1.35 9.43
CA GLN A 132 -1.27 -2.37 9.76
C GLN A 132 -0.97 -3.13 8.49
N VAL A 133 0.30 -3.23 8.11
CA VAL A 133 0.75 -3.99 6.95
C VAL A 133 1.50 -5.23 7.39
N PHE A 134 1.30 -6.32 6.67
CA PHE A 134 1.98 -7.60 6.83
C PHE A 134 2.67 -7.95 5.52
N PHE A 135 3.97 -8.26 5.58
CA PHE A 135 4.79 -8.59 4.42
C PHE A 135 5.19 -10.07 4.41
N PHE A 136 5.01 -10.70 3.27
CA PHE A 136 5.38 -12.09 3.04
C PHE A 136 6.25 -12.19 1.80
N GLN A 137 7.15 -13.18 1.77
CA GLN A 137 8.02 -13.45 0.63
C GLN A 137 7.94 -14.92 0.24
N ASP A 138 8.21 -15.24 -1.02
CA ASP A 138 8.21 -16.60 -1.52
C ASP A 138 9.14 -17.52 -0.72
N TYR A 139 8.72 -18.77 -0.57
CA TYR A 139 9.62 -19.83 -0.13
C TYR A 139 10.64 -20.06 -1.26
N LYS A 140 11.87 -19.62 -1.03
CA LYS A 140 13.00 -19.99 -1.87
C LYS A 140 13.69 -21.21 -1.30
#